data_50f52adb41768372f1e62afba124d2d2
#
_entry.id   50f52adb41768372f1e62afba124d2d2
#
_cell.length_a   1.000
_cell.length_b   1.000
_cell.length_c   1.000
_cell.angle_alpha   90.00
_cell.angle_beta   90.00
_cell.angle_gamma   90.00
#
_symmetry.space_group_name_H-M   'P 1'
#
loop_
_entity.id
_entity.type
_entity.pdbx_description
1 polymer ?
#
loop_
_entity_poly.entity_id
_entity_poly.type
_entity_poly.pdbx_seq_one_letter_code
_entity_poly.pdbx_strand_id
1 'polypeptide(L)'
;MADPRLDPPRSMPTYAVRAPLVRWLGQQARDAHDALGRYRVLDVGCGAKPYEQLFSPHAASYVGVDPVDNPRAELKGSVEALPVDDGSFDVVLCNQVLEHCDDPAQAVSELHRVTAPGGRVLTSTHGVMAYHPSPTDYWRWTHAGLEKLFRDNGEWASVRVTPASGTTACLGMLLSMYIDLMFRHARLGFAARPLVAAINTVAGGIDRRSARLREPGPGTLFANFHVVAEVAR
;
A
#
# COMPACT_ATOMS: atom_id res chain seq x y z
N MET A 1 1.62 -4.02 -23.09
CA MET A 1 1.13 -2.83 -22.38
C MET A 1 1.77 -2.82 -21.00
N ALA A 2 2.22 -1.64 -20.52
CA ALA A 2 2.74 -1.53 -19.16
C ALA A 2 1.64 -1.89 -18.14
N ASP A 3 2.01 -2.52 -17.01
CA ASP A 3 1.04 -2.83 -15.95
C ASP A 3 0.52 -1.49 -15.37
N PRO A 4 -0.80 -1.25 -15.41
CA PRO A 4 -1.39 0.00 -14.92
C PRO A 4 -1.21 0.21 -13.41
N ARG A 5 -0.73 -0.81 -12.68
CA ARG A 5 -0.33 -0.69 -11.28
C ARG A 5 1.04 -0.03 -11.12
N LEU A 6 1.90 -0.09 -12.14
CA LEU A 6 3.24 0.51 -12.15
C LEU A 6 3.28 1.87 -12.83
N ASP A 7 2.44 2.08 -13.83
CA ASP A 7 2.27 3.36 -14.50
C ASP A 7 0.78 3.72 -14.56
N PRO A 8 0.18 4.10 -13.42
CA PRO A 8 -1.23 4.43 -13.36
C PRO A 8 -1.54 5.71 -14.13
N PRO A 9 -2.44 5.65 -15.14
CA PRO A 9 -2.82 6.85 -15.89
C PRO A 9 -3.66 7.78 -15.01
N ARG A 10 -3.56 9.09 -15.23
CA ARG A 10 -4.37 10.08 -14.48
C ARG A 10 -5.88 9.87 -14.65
N SER A 11 -6.31 9.19 -15.70
CA SER A 11 -7.70 8.80 -15.92
C SER A 11 -8.17 7.61 -15.07
N MET A 12 -7.29 7.02 -14.25
CA MET A 12 -7.66 5.97 -13.32
C MET A 12 -8.36 6.59 -12.10
N PRO A 13 -9.57 6.15 -11.70
CA PRO A 13 -10.25 6.69 -10.51
C PRO A 13 -9.42 6.60 -9.23
N THR A 14 -8.68 5.50 -9.03
CA THR A 14 -7.81 5.26 -7.87
C THR A 14 -6.39 5.83 -8.03
N TYR A 15 -6.16 6.79 -8.93
CA TYR A 15 -4.86 7.39 -9.17
C TYR A 15 -4.20 7.96 -7.90
N ALA A 16 -5.01 8.56 -7.00
CA ALA A 16 -4.54 9.12 -5.73
C ALA A 16 -3.96 8.08 -4.74
N VAL A 17 -4.25 6.79 -4.94
CA VAL A 17 -3.65 5.66 -4.20
C VAL A 17 -2.49 5.07 -5.00
N ARG A 18 -2.72 4.71 -6.27
CA ARG A 18 -1.77 3.93 -7.07
C ARG A 18 -0.49 4.68 -7.40
N ALA A 19 -0.58 5.92 -7.85
CA ALA A 19 0.60 6.68 -8.27
C ALA A 19 1.54 7.03 -7.10
N PRO A 20 1.07 7.46 -5.91
CA PRO A 20 1.93 7.60 -4.74
C PRO A 20 2.56 6.29 -4.29
N LEU A 21 1.81 5.17 -4.31
CA LEU A 21 2.32 3.86 -3.89
C LEU A 21 3.53 3.42 -4.71
N VAL A 22 3.44 3.50 -6.04
CA VAL A 22 4.57 3.12 -6.91
C VAL A 22 5.82 3.96 -6.63
N ARG A 23 5.64 5.29 -6.52
CA ARG A 23 6.77 6.19 -6.23
C ARG A 23 7.39 5.91 -4.87
N TRP A 24 6.55 5.68 -3.86
CA TRP A 24 6.99 5.37 -2.50
C TRP A 24 7.73 4.03 -2.45
N LEU A 25 7.18 2.96 -3.03
CA LEU A 25 7.86 1.65 -3.07
C LEU A 25 9.19 1.72 -3.81
N GLY A 26 9.25 2.42 -4.95
CA GLY A 26 10.51 2.62 -5.66
C GLY A 26 11.55 3.41 -4.84
N GLN A 27 11.13 4.37 -4.02
CA GLN A 27 12.04 5.06 -3.10
C GLN A 27 12.46 4.13 -1.97
N GLN A 28 11.53 3.39 -1.35
CA GLN A 28 11.85 2.45 -0.27
C GLN A 28 12.79 1.32 -0.72
N ALA A 29 12.68 0.86 -1.96
CA ALA A 29 13.61 -0.14 -2.51
C ALA A 29 15.06 0.38 -2.57
N ARG A 30 15.25 1.65 -2.96
CA ARG A 30 16.57 2.31 -2.95
C ARG A 30 17.07 2.56 -1.53
N ASP A 31 16.23 3.12 -0.65
CA ASP A 31 16.58 3.40 0.74
C ASP A 31 16.97 2.12 1.50
N ALA A 32 16.30 1.01 1.20
CA ALA A 32 16.66 -0.30 1.73
C ALA A 32 18.04 -0.76 1.23
N HIS A 33 18.32 -0.58 -0.07
CA HIS A 33 19.60 -0.92 -0.65
C HIS A 33 20.76 -0.10 -0.05
N ASP A 34 20.56 1.20 0.12
CA ASP A 34 21.56 2.10 0.71
C ASP A 34 21.86 1.74 2.17
N ALA A 35 20.86 1.24 2.91
CA ALA A 35 21.02 0.89 4.33
C ALA A 35 21.51 -0.55 4.57
N LEU A 36 21.15 -1.50 3.73
CA LEU A 36 21.31 -2.95 3.94
C LEU A 36 22.20 -3.63 2.89
N GLY A 37 22.53 -2.97 1.77
CA GLY A 37 23.10 -3.61 0.60
C GLY A 37 22.04 -4.45 -0.14
N ARG A 38 22.42 -5.66 -0.60
CA ARG A 38 21.43 -6.58 -1.18
C ARG A 38 20.61 -7.23 -0.06
N TYR A 39 19.30 -7.27 -0.21
CA TYR A 39 18.36 -7.69 0.80
C TYR A 39 17.39 -8.77 0.31
N ARG A 40 16.86 -9.57 1.22
CA ARG A 40 15.83 -10.59 0.98
C ARG A 40 14.45 -9.95 1.12
N VAL A 41 13.59 -10.13 0.12
CA VAL A 41 12.22 -9.58 0.09
C VAL A 41 11.19 -10.68 0.29
N LEU A 42 10.24 -10.45 1.20
CA LEU A 42 8.97 -11.18 1.27
C LEU A 42 7.84 -10.26 0.82
N ASP A 43 7.07 -10.66 -0.19
CA ASP A 43 5.88 -9.95 -0.68
C ASP A 43 4.62 -10.69 -0.22
N VAL A 44 3.98 -10.17 0.83
CA VAL A 44 2.81 -10.76 1.47
C VAL A 44 1.55 -10.30 0.76
N GLY A 45 0.69 -11.26 0.37
CA GLY A 45 -0.45 -11.00 -0.50
C GLY A 45 0.02 -10.56 -1.90
N CYS A 46 1.02 -11.25 -2.42
CA CYS A 46 1.80 -10.81 -3.59
C CYS A 46 0.97 -10.68 -4.88
N GLY A 47 -0.14 -11.41 -5.00
CA GLY A 47 -0.95 -11.44 -6.21
C GLY A 47 -0.12 -11.76 -7.45
N ALA A 48 -0.16 -10.89 -8.45
CA ALA A 48 0.66 -11.03 -9.67
C ALA A 48 2.06 -10.42 -9.55
N LYS A 49 2.53 -10.11 -8.35
CA LYS A 49 3.83 -9.45 -8.06
C LYS A 49 4.05 -8.15 -8.86
N PRO A 50 3.10 -7.21 -8.82
CA PRO A 50 3.18 -6.02 -9.66
C PRO A 50 4.39 -5.14 -9.35
N TYR A 51 4.92 -5.20 -8.13
CA TYR A 51 6.00 -4.34 -7.65
C TYR A 51 7.38 -5.01 -7.64
N GLU A 52 7.48 -6.29 -7.99
CA GLU A 52 8.74 -7.05 -8.02
C GLU A 52 9.86 -6.31 -8.75
N GLN A 53 9.57 -5.75 -9.93
CA GLN A 53 10.58 -5.03 -10.72
C GLN A 53 11.16 -3.77 -10.06
N LEU A 54 10.52 -3.22 -9.01
CA LEU A 54 11.06 -2.10 -8.25
C LEU A 54 12.13 -2.55 -7.26
N PHE A 55 12.05 -3.79 -6.77
CA PHE A 55 12.94 -4.36 -5.76
C PHE A 55 14.01 -5.27 -6.35
N SER A 56 13.70 -6.02 -7.39
CA SER A 56 14.60 -7.01 -8.02
C SER A 56 16.00 -6.50 -8.36
N PRO A 57 16.22 -5.24 -8.81
CA PRO A 57 17.56 -4.73 -9.06
C PRO A 57 18.48 -4.73 -7.83
N HIS A 58 17.87 -4.65 -6.64
CA HIS A 58 18.56 -4.53 -5.35
C HIS A 58 18.43 -5.80 -4.48
N ALA A 59 17.42 -6.64 -4.74
CA ALA A 59 17.14 -7.82 -3.94
C ALA A 59 18.16 -8.95 -4.19
N ALA A 60 18.51 -9.65 -3.12
CA ALA A 60 19.21 -10.95 -3.17
C ALA A 60 18.22 -12.08 -3.53
N SER A 61 16.99 -11.98 -3.01
CA SER A 61 15.86 -12.85 -3.33
C SER A 61 14.53 -12.10 -3.21
N TYR A 62 13.53 -12.53 -3.95
CA TYR A 62 12.17 -12.02 -3.88
C TYR A 62 11.19 -13.20 -3.82
N VAL A 63 10.54 -13.37 -2.67
CA VAL A 63 9.61 -14.46 -2.40
C VAL A 63 8.22 -13.88 -2.21
N GLY A 64 7.23 -14.39 -2.92
CA GLY A 64 5.83 -14.04 -2.77
C GLY A 64 5.09 -15.10 -1.95
N VAL A 65 4.21 -14.65 -1.05
CA VAL A 65 3.25 -15.49 -0.35
C VAL A 65 1.83 -15.00 -0.62
N ASP A 66 0.89 -15.94 -0.82
CA ASP A 66 -0.51 -15.63 -1.11
C ASP A 66 -1.42 -16.66 -0.40
N PRO A 67 -2.57 -16.28 0.17
CA PRO A 67 -3.46 -17.22 0.85
C PRO A 67 -4.19 -18.17 -0.10
N VAL A 68 -4.31 -17.81 -1.37
CA VAL A 68 -4.93 -18.66 -2.40
C VAL A 68 -3.90 -19.35 -3.29
N ASP A 69 -4.33 -20.36 -4.04
CA ASP A 69 -3.46 -20.99 -5.04
C ASP A 69 -3.11 -19.96 -6.12
N ASN A 70 -1.84 -19.57 -6.14
CA ASN A 70 -1.33 -18.53 -7.00
C ASN A 70 -0.03 -19.00 -7.68
N PRO A 71 0.00 -19.18 -9.00
CA PRO A 71 1.20 -19.66 -9.72
C PRO A 71 2.37 -18.67 -9.70
N ARG A 72 2.15 -17.44 -9.22
CA ARG A 72 3.18 -16.41 -9.08
C ARG A 72 3.78 -16.37 -7.67
N ALA A 73 3.11 -16.97 -6.68
CA ALA A 73 3.61 -17.08 -5.31
C ALA A 73 4.46 -18.34 -5.15
N GLU A 74 5.59 -18.21 -4.47
CA GLU A 74 6.44 -19.35 -4.10
C GLU A 74 5.86 -20.09 -2.89
N LEU A 75 5.10 -19.38 -2.05
CA LEU A 75 4.54 -19.91 -0.83
C LEU A 75 3.03 -19.68 -0.77
N LYS A 76 2.31 -20.61 -0.15
CA LYS A 76 0.89 -20.46 0.18
C LYS A 76 0.76 -20.25 1.68
N GLY A 77 0.13 -19.13 2.08
CA GLY A 77 -0.08 -18.80 3.50
C GLY A 77 -0.84 -17.51 3.71
N SER A 78 -1.49 -17.37 4.86
CA SER A 78 -2.11 -16.12 5.32
C SER A 78 -1.07 -15.18 5.92
N VAL A 79 -1.31 -13.88 5.86
CA VAL A 79 -0.51 -12.87 6.58
C VAL A 79 -0.57 -13.07 8.10
N GLU A 80 -1.62 -13.71 8.61
CA GLU A 80 -1.81 -14.01 10.04
C GLU A 80 -1.05 -15.27 10.49
N ALA A 81 -0.48 -16.05 9.55
CA ALA A 81 0.31 -17.26 9.79
C ALA A 81 1.26 -17.48 8.60
N LEU A 82 2.35 -16.74 8.56
CA LEU A 82 3.33 -16.78 7.46
C LEU A 82 4.18 -18.05 7.54
N PRO A 83 4.27 -18.85 6.46
CA PRO A 83 4.96 -20.14 6.45
C PRO A 83 6.49 -19.97 6.25
N VAL A 84 7.10 -19.10 7.02
CA VAL A 84 8.53 -18.79 6.98
C VAL A 84 9.08 -18.60 8.40
N ASP A 85 10.39 -18.81 8.56
CA ASP A 85 11.07 -18.70 9.83
C ASP A 85 11.17 -17.25 10.33
N ASP A 86 11.36 -17.08 11.65
CA ASP A 86 11.58 -15.80 12.29
C ASP A 86 12.82 -15.10 11.70
N GLY A 87 12.74 -13.79 11.49
CA GLY A 87 13.87 -12.97 11.03
C GLY A 87 14.45 -13.37 9.67
N SER A 88 13.69 -14.03 8.82
CA SER A 88 14.20 -14.58 7.57
C SER A 88 14.25 -13.59 6.41
N PHE A 89 13.62 -12.40 6.54
CA PHE A 89 13.57 -11.39 5.48
C PHE A 89 13.99 -10.00 5.96
N ASP A 90 14.71 -9.28 5.13
CA ASP A 90 15.24 -7.94 5.44
C ASP A 90 14.23 -6.83 5.07
N VAL A 91 13.40 -7.07 4.06
CA VAL A 91 12.31 -6.19 3.62
C VAL A 91 11.04 -7.00 3.45
N VAL A 92 9.99 -6.66 4.18
CA VAL A 92 8.69 -7.33 4.12
C VAL A 92 7.66 -6.36 3.56
N LEU A 93 7.03 -6.72 2.44
CA LEU A 93 5.98 -5.94 1.80
C LEU A 93 4.62 -6.47 2.21
N CYS A 94 3.67 -5.57 2.55
CA CYS A 94 2.28 -5.90 2.84
C CYS A 94 1.39 -4.79 2.25
N ASN A 95 1.07 -4.90 0.95
CA ASN A 95 0.43 -3.82 0.21
C ASN A 95 -1.02 -4.15 -0.14
N GLN A 96 -1.97 -3.40 0.41
CA GLN A 96 -3.42 -3.59 0.21
C GLN A 96 -3.85 -5.02 0.65
N VAL A 97 -3.46 -5.39 1.88
CA VAL A 97 -3.72 -6.68 2.51
C VAL A 97 -4.40 -6.51 3.86
N LEU A 98 -3.93 -5.57 4.72
CA LEU A 98 -4.46 -5.42 6.08
C LEU A 98 -5.96 -5.12 6.13
N GLU A 99 -6.52 -4.50 5.09
CA GLU A 99 -7.95 -4.26 4.97
C GLU A 99 -8.78 -5.54 4.81
N HIS A 100 -8.13 -6.67 4.50
CA HIS A 100 -8.74 -7.98 4.23
C HIS A 100 -8.50 -9.00 5.34
N CYS A 101 -7.71 -8.67 6.37
CA CYS A 101 -7.37 -9.58 7.46
C CYS A 101 -8.55 -9.78 8.42
N ASP A 102 -8.74 -10.98 8.90
CA ASP A 102 -9.66 -11.25 10.00
C ASP A 102 -9.11 -10.69 11.32
N ASP A 103 -7.80 -10.84 11.55
CA ASP A 103 -7.07 -10.30 12.70
C ASP A 103 -5.86 -9.46 12.27
N PRO A 104 -6.03 -8.14 12.08
CA PRO A 104 -4.93 -7.25 11.73
C PRO A 104 -3.81 -7.16 12.79
N ALA A 105 -4.13 -7.40 14.07
CA ALA A 105 -3.14 -7.41 15.14
C ALA A 105 -2.19 -8.61 14.99
N GLN A 106 -2.74 -9.80 14.77
CA GLN A 106 -1.96 -10.99 14.46
C GLN A 106 -1.16 -10.82 13.17
N ALA A 107 -1.76 -10.22 12.14
CA ALA A 107 -1.05 -9.93 10.88
C ALA A 107 0.20 -9.06 11.10
N VAL A 108 0.09 -7.98 11.90
CA VAL A 108 1.24 -7.10 12.21
C VAL A 108 2.28 -7.83 13.05
N SER A 109 1.88 -8.68 14.01
CA SER A 109 2.79 -9.51 14.79
C SER A 109 3.58 -10.48 13.91
N GLU A 110 2.95 -11.11 12.93
CA GLU A 110 3.60 -12.00 11.97
C GLU A 110 4.57 -11.23 11.05
N LEU A 111 4.15 -10.06 10.54
CA LEU A 111 5.06 -9.20 9.76
C LEU A 111 6.31 -8.82 10.56
N HIS A 112 6.15 -8.53 11.87
CA HIS A 112 7.30 -8.27 12.76
C HIS A 112 8.16 -9.53 12.92
N ARG A 113 7.54 -10.68 13.25
CA ARG A 113 8.25 -11.96 13.49
C ARG A 113 9.17 -12.35 12.34
N VAL A 114 8.70 -12.24 11.11
CA VAL A 114 9.45 -12.68 9.92
C VAL A 114 10.52 -11.68 9.47
N THR A 115 10.49 -10.45 10.00
CA THR A 115 11.43 -9.39 9.65
C THR A 115 12.72 -9.52 10.46
N ALA A 116 13.87 -9.55 9.78
CA ALA A 116 15.18 -9.66 10.38
C ALA A 116 15.53 -8.44 11.27
N PRO A 117 16.41 -8.59 12.28
CA PRO A 117 16.96 -7.46 13.00
C PRO A 117 17.56 -6.40 12.05
N GLY A 118 17.19 -5.14 12.23
CA GLY A 118 17.55 -4.04 11.31
C GLY A 118 16.78 -3.99 10.00
N GLY A 119 15.91 -4.96 9.77
CA GLY A 119 15.02 -5.00 8.62
C GLY A 119 13.80 -4.09 8.76
N ARG A 120 12.94 -4.07 7.75
CA ARG A 120 11.77 -3.20 7.70
C ARG A 120 10.55 -3.83 7.07
N VAL A 121 9.38 -3.46 7.59
CA VAL A 121 8.07 -3.72 6.99
C VAL A 121 7.60 -2.48 6.24
N LEU A 122 7.15 -2.67 5.01
CA LEU A 122 6.58 -1.66 4.13
C LEU A 122 5.13 -2.01 3.87
N THR A 123 4.21 -1.27 4.49
CA THR A 123 2.78 -1.52 4.35
C THR A 123 2.06 -0.36 3.67
N SER A 124 1.10 -0.70 2.82
CA SER A 124 0.15 0.25 2.26
C SER A 124 -1.27 -0.27 2.49
N THR A 125 -2.15 0.55 3.09
CA THR A 125 -3.54 0.16 3.38
C THR A 125 -4.50 1.35 3.35
N HIS A 126 -5.80 1.08 3.29
CA HIS A 126 -6.82 2.09 3.05
C HIS A 126 -7.20 2.91 4.30
N GLY A 127 -7.27 4.24 4.09
CA GLY A 127 -8.01 5.15 4.95
C GLY A 127 -9.47 5.26 4.49
N VAL A 128 -9.78 6.22 3.60
CA VAL A 128 -11.11 6.39 3.02
C VAL A 128 -11.14 5.77 1.63
N MET A 129 -11.94 4.69 1.48
CA MET A 129 -12.06 3.95 0.21
C MET A 129 -13.48 3.38 0.07
N ALA A 130 -13.97 3.28 -1.16
CA ALA A 130 -15.20 2.56 -1.44
C ALA A 130 -15.04 1.06 -1.14
N TYR A 131 -16.13 0.43 -0.72
CA TYR A 131 -16.17 -1.00 -0.46
C TYR A 131 -15.84 -1.81 -1.71
N HIS A 132 -14.98 -2.82 -1.58
CA HIS A 132 -14.60 -3.73 -2.66
C HIS A 132 -14.56 -5.19 -2.15
N PRO A 133 -15.57 -6.00 -2.43
CA PRO A 133 -15.82 -7.27 -1.75
C PRO A 133 -14.98 -8.47 -2.23
N SER A 134 -13.89 -8.25 -2.94
CA SER A 134 -13.09 -9.35 -3.48
C SER A 134 -11.60 -9.07 -3.37
N PRO A 135 -10.92 -9.65 -2.37
CA PRO A 135 -11.41 -10.46 -1.24
C PRO A 135 -12.30 -9.65 -0.27
N THR A 136 -12.82 -10.29 0.79
CA THR A 136 -13.65 -9.61 1.79
C THR A 136 -12.92 -8.42 2.38
N ASP A 137 -13.60 -7.27 2.48
CA ASP A 137 -13.03 -5.96 2.81
C ASP A 137 -13.61 -5.48 4.15
N TYR A 138 -12.80 -5.57 5.22
CA TYR A 138 -13.25 -5.36 6.60
C TYR A 138 -12.88 -3.98 7.15
N TRP A 139 -11.66 -3.46 6.84
CA TRP A 139 -11.05 -2.40 7.63
C TRP A 139 -10.80 -1.11 6.86
N ARG A 140 -10.98 0.00 7.57
CA ARG A 140 -10.55 1.35 7.18
C ARG A 140 -9.81 1.98 8.35
N TRP A 141 -8.71 2.60 8.05
CA TRP A 141 -7.81 3.09 9.09
C TRP A 141 -7.84 4.61 9.22
N THR A 142 -7.78 5.11 10.46
CA THR A 142 -7.28 6.45 10.73
C THR A 142 -5.77 6.41 10.87
N HIS A 143 -5.11 7.56 10.71
CA HIS A 143 -3.66 7.67 10.95
C HIS A 143 -3.26 7.12 12.32
N ALA A 144 -3.91 7.61 13.39
CA ALA A 144 -3.61 7.20 14.76
C ALA A 144 -3.97 5.73 15.04
N GLY A 145 -5.07 5.22 14.45
CA GLY A 145 -5.46 3.82 14.60
C GLY A 145 -4.44 2.87 13.97
N LEU A 146 -3.92 3.23 12.80
CA LEU A 146 -2.91 2.43 12.12
C LEU A 146 -1.54 2.49 12.84
N GLU A 147 -1.14 3.67 13.33
CA GLU A 147 0.07 3.81 14.14
C GLU A 147 -0.01 2.97 15.43
N LYS A 148 -1.17 3.04 16.13
CA LYS A 148 -1.42 2.22 17.32
C LYS A 148 -1.36 0.73 17.01
N LEU A 149 -1.99 0.28 15.92
CA LEU A 149 -1.98 -1.11 15.51
C LEU A 149 -0.55 -1.65 15.40
N PHE A 150 0.34 -0.92 14.72
CA PHE A 150 1.74 -1.34 14.59
C PHE A 150 2.47 -1.31 15.93
N ARG A 151 2.36 -0.22 16.72
CA ARG A 151 3.08 -0.07 17.99
C ARG A 151 2.69 -1.11 19.03
N ASP A 152 1.43 -1.53 19.05
CA ASP A 152 0.93 -2.49 20.03
C ASP A 152 1.28 -3.95 19.68
N ASN A 153 1.65 -4.23 18.43
CA ASN A 153 1.80 -5.60 17.92
C ASN A 153 3.20 -5.89 17.33
N GLY A 154 4.24 -5.26 17.89
CA GLY A 154 5.63 -5.55 17.56
C GLY A 154 6.61 -4.66 18.31
N GLU A 155 7.82 -5.17 18.56
CA GLU A 155 8.92 -4.41 19.17
C GLU A 155 9.69 -3.63 18.10
N TRP A 156 9.08 -2.55 17.61
CA TRP A 156 9.64 -1.72 16.55
C TRP A 156 10.61 -0.67 17.07
N ALA A 157 11.78 -0.55 16.45
CA ALA A 157 12.70 0.57 16.69
C ALA A 157 12.06 1.90 16.22
N SER A 158 11.31 1.85 15.12
CA SER A 158 10.55 2.99 14.62
C SER A 158 9.27 2.56 13.90
N VAL A 159 8.20 3.35 14.03
CA VAL A 159 6.97 3.23 13.23
C VAL A 159 6.65 4.60 12.66
N ARG A 160 6.56 4.70 11.35
CA ARG A 160 6.18 5.93 10.66
C ARG A 160 5.00 5.67 9.74
N VAL A 161 3.88 6.32 10.01
CA VAL A 161 2.68 6.30 9.18
C VAL A 161 2.57 7.62 8.43
N THR A 162 2.43 7.58 7.12
CA THR A 162 2.31 8.79 6.28
C THR A 162 1.13 8.67 5.33
N PRO A 163 0.33 9.74 5.15
CA PRO A 163 -0.67 9.78 4.11
C PRO A 163 -0.04 9.63 2.71
N ALA A 164 -0.62 8.77 1.89
CA ALA A 164 -0.13 8.55 0.52
C ALA A 164 -0.38 9.77 -0.40
N SER A 165 -1.47 10.50 -0.15
CA SER A 165 -1.90 11.70 -0.88
C SER A 165 -2.65 12.63 0.07
N GLY A 166 -2.95 13.84 -0.38
CA GLY A 166 -3.66 14.81 0.46
C GLY A 166 -5.18 14.67 0.43
N THR A 167 -5.82 15.50 1.24
CA THR A 167 -7.29 15.53 1.42
C THR A 167 -8.04 15.84 0.13
N THR A 168 -7.54 16.80 -0.68
CA THR A 168 -8.21 17.14 -1.95
C THR A 168 -8.12 15.99 -2.93
N ALA A 169 -6.99 15.27 -2.99
CA ALA A 169 -6.84 14.09 -3.83
C ALA A 169 -7.74 12.93 -3.35
N CYS A 170 -7.94 12.77 -2.04
CA CYS A 170 -8.89 11.81 -1.48
C CYS A 170 -10.34 12.11 -1.94
N LEU A 171 -10.79 13.35 -1.78
CA LEU A 171 -12.12 13.78 -2.25
C LEU A 171 -12.27 13.66 -3.77
N GLY A 172 -11.24 14.05 -4.52
CA GLY A 172 -11.19 13.90 -5.97
C GLY A 172 -11.27 12.44 -6.41
N MET A 173 -10.64 11.53 -5.67
CA MET A 173 -10.72 10.09 -5.91
C MET A 173 -12.15 9.56 -5.72
N LEU A 174 -12.80 9.91 -4.60
CA LEU A 174 -14.18 9.48 -4.33
C LEU A 174 -15.14 9.98 -5.43
N LEU A 175 -15.00 11.25 -5.82
CA LEU A 175 -15.77 11.82 -6.94
C LEU A 175 -15.47 11.09 -8.25
N SER A 176 -14.22 10.81 -8.55
CA SER A 176 -13.79 10.08 -9.74
C SER A 176 -14.35 8.66 -9.79
N MET A 177 -14.38 7.96 -8.64
CA MET A 177 -14.96 6.62 -8.54
C MET A 177 -16.48 6.66 -8.77
N TYR A 178 -17.17 7.66 -8.23
CA TYR A 178 -18.60 7.84 -8.45
C TYR A 178 -18.93 8.17 -9.91
N ILE A 179 -18.19 9.07 -10.53
CA ILE A 179 -18.32 9.41 -11.96
C ILE A 179 -18.09 8.16 -12.81
N ASP A 180 -17.01 7.42 -12.59
CA ASP A 180 -16.72 6.19 -13.35
C ASP A 180 -17.85 5.16 -13.20
N LEU A 181 -18.38 5.00 -11.97
CA LEU A 181 -19.54 4.14 -11.71
C LEU A 181 -20.77 4.56 -12.52
N MET A 182 -21.15 5.83 -12.52
CA MET A 182 -22.31 6.35 -13.24
C MET A 182 -22.15 6.19 -14.76
N PHE A 183 -20.97 6.52 -15.30
CA PHE A 183 -20.71 6.38 -16.72
C PHE A 183 -20.67 4.91 -17.17
N ARG A 184 -20.19 4.00 -16.34
CA ARG A 184 -20.25 2.55 -16.62
C ARG A 184 -21.68 2.05 -16.66
N HIS A 185 -22.55 2.48 -15.74
CA HIS A 185 -23.98 2.15 -15.78
C HIS A 185 -24.65 2.64 -17.08
N ALA A 186 -24.27 3.82 -17.56
CA ALA A 186 -24.72 4.36 -18.84
C ALA A 186 -24.04 3.73 -20.08
N ARG A 187 -23.11 2.77 -19.91
CA ARG A 187 -22.28 2.17 -20.97
C ARG A 187 -21.37 3.18 -21.70
N LEU A 188 -21.06 4.30 -21.06
CA LEU A 188 -20.23 5.39 -21.58
C LEU A 188 -18.90 5.53 -20.82
N GLY A 189 -18.37 4.45 -20.24
CA GLY A 189 -17.18 4.47 -19.36
C GLY A 189 -15.94 5.14 -19.97
N PHE A 190 -15.78 5.13 -21.30
CA PHE A 190 -14.69 5.82 -21.98
C PHE A 190 -14.79 7.36 -21.85
N ALA A 191 -16.00 7.91 -21.76
CA ALA A 191 -16.24 9.35 -21.67
C ALA A 191 -15.95 9.92 -20.27
N ALA A 192 -15.88 9.06 -19.22
CA ALA A 192 -15.45 9.47 -17.88
C ALA A 192 -13.96 9.80 -17.80
N ARG A 193 -13.13 9.19 -18.66
CA ARG A 193 -11.66 9.26 -18.57
C ARG A 193 -11.09 10.70 -18.57
N PRO A 194 -11.45 11.61 -19.48
CA PRO A 194 -10.91 12.97 -19.47
C PRO A 194 -11.32 13.74 -18.22
N LEU A 195 -12.56 13.56 -17.74
CA LEU A 195 -13.06 14.20 -16.53
C LEU A 195 -12.30 13.72 -15.29
N VAL A 196 -12.12 12.41 -15.13
CA VAL A 196 -11.34 11.81 -14.07
C VAL A 196 -9.89 12.30 -14.10
N ALA A 197 -9.27 12.38 -15.29
CA ALA A 197 -7.92 12.90 -15.43
C ALA A 197 -7.79 14.38 -15.01
N ALA A 198 -8.77 15.19 -15.34
CA ALA A 198 -8.84 16.59 -14.92
C ALA A 198 -8.97 16.72 -13.40
N ILE A 199 -9.90 15.97 -12.79
CA ILE A 199 -10.10 15.93 -11.33
C ILE A 199 -8.79 15.54 -10.62
N ASN A 200 -8.16 14.44 -11.00
CA ASN A 200 -6.91 13.98 -10.39
C ASN A 200 -5.77 14.99 -10.55
N THR A 201 -5.72 15.70 -11.69
CA THR A 201 -4.70 16.72 -11.94
C THR A 201 -4.89 17.95 -11.05
N VAL A 202 -6.11 18.48 -10.98
CA VAL A 202 -6.45 19.66 -10.18
C VAL A 202 -6.31 19.34 -8.70
N ALA A 203 -6.90 18.23 -8.22
CA ALA A 203 -6.86 17.84 -6.83
C ALA A 203 -5.41 17.64 -6.33
N GLY A 204 -4.59 16.91 -7.08
CA GLY A 204 -3.17 16.75 -6.75
C GLY A 204 -2.37 18.06 -6.85
N GLY A 205 -2.80 18.98 -7.71
CA GLY A 205 -2.23 20.33 -7.81
C GLY A 205 -2.48 21.19 -6.56
N ILE A 206 -3.69 21.11 -6.01
CA ILE A 206 -4.08 21.81 -4.78
C ILE A 206 -3.29 21.26 -3.60
N ASP A 207 -3.25 19.94 -3.43
CA ASP A 207 -2.54 19.30 -2.32
C ASP A 207 -1.05 19.63 -2.32
N ARG A 208 -0.40 19.70 -3.50
CA ARG A 208 1.02 20.10 -3.58
C ARG A 208 1.31 21.51 -3.07
N ARG A 209 0.31 22.41 -3.10
CA ARG A 209 0.45 23.80 -2.65
C ARG A 209 0.17 24.00 -1.16
N SER A 210 -0.35 22.98 -0.46
CA SER A 210 -0.74 23.08 0.94
C SER A 210 -0.25 21.88 1.76
N ALA A 211 0.71 22.09 2.66
CA ALA A 211 1.16 21.08 3.61
C ALA A 211 0.02 20.61 4.52
N ARG A 212 -0.85 21.54 4.96
CA ARG A 212 -2.00 21.24 5.83
C ARG A 212 -2.95 20.21 5.24
N LEU A 213 -3.07 20.10 3.93
CA LEU A 213 -3.93 19.11 3.28
C LEU A 213 -3.27 17.73 3.17
N ARG A 214 -1.98 17.63 3.44
CA ARG A 214 -1.17 16.39 3.33
C ARG A 214 -0.76 15.82 4.67
N GLU A 215 -0.95 16.55 5.75
CA GLU A 215 -0.60 16.14 7.12
C GLU A 215 -1.86 15.80 7.91
N PRO A 216 -1.81 14.79 8.80
CA PRO A 216 -2.93 14.48 9.68
C PRO A 216 -3.28 15.65 10.59
N GLY A 217 -4.54 16.04 10.58
CA GLY A 217 -5.06 17.17 11.36
C GLY A 217 -6.58 17.28 11.31
N PRO A 218 -7.18 18.20 12.04
CA PRO A 218 -8.62 18.39 12.06
C PRO A 218 -9.20 18.63 10.66
N GLY A 219 -10.18 17.81 10.27
CA GLY A 219 -10.89 17.92 8.99
C GLY A 219 -10.14 17.31 7.80
N THR A 220 -8.95 16.70 7.98
CA THR A 220 -8.23 16.02 6.91
C THR A 220 -8.77 14.61 6.66
N LEU A 221 -8.73 14.19 5.38
CA LEU A 221 -9.14 12.87 4.91
C LEU A 221 -8.05 12.30 4.01
N PHE A 222 -7.73 11.03 4.17
CA PHE A 222 -6.69 10.36 3.40
C PHE A 222 -7.20 9.04 2.80
N ALA A 223 -7.00 8.88 1.50
CA ALA A 223 -7.43 7.68 0.78
C ALA A 223 -6.64 6.44 1.19
N ASN A 224 -5.36 6.62 1.48
CA ASN A 224 -4.44 5.53 1.77
C ASN A 224 -3.29 6.01 2.65
N PHE A 225 -2.70 5.08 3.41
CA PHE A 225 -1.53 5.31 4.24
C PHE A 225 -0.38 4.40 3.82
N HIS A 226 0.84 4.90 3.98
CA HIS A 226 2.07 4.15 3.87
C HIS A 226 2.71 4.04 5.25
N VAL A 227 3.11 2.83 5.62
CA VAL A 227 3.80 2.54 6.88
C VAL A 227 5.20 2.03 6.59
N VAL A 228 6.18 2.60 7.28
CA VAL A 228 7.52 2.02 7.43
C VAL A 228 7.69 1.68 8.90
N ALA A 229 7.83 0.40 9.22
CA ALA A 229 8.12 -0.07 10.56
C ALA A 229 9.48 -0.80 10.53
N GLU A 230 10.42 -0.40 11.39
CA GLU A 230 11.79 -0.92 11.41
C GLU A 230 12.01 -1.73 12.69
N VAL A 231 12.60 -2.92 12.54
CA VAL A 231 13.00 -3.78 13.68
C VAL A 231 14.37 -3.32 14.21
N ALA A 232 14.57 -3.36 15.52
CA ALA A 232 15.85 -3.06 16.14
C ALA A 232 16.97 -4.01 15.62
N ARG A 233 18.21 -3.52 15.61
CA ARG A 233 19.39 -4.31 15.24
C ARG A 233 19.79 -5.27 16.32
#